data_2a6bdcf113c9514ee79ed191a576b433
#
_entry.id   2a6bdcf113c9514ee79ed191a576b433
#
_cell.length_a   1.000
_cell.length_b   1.000
_cell.length_c   1.000
_cell.angle_alpha   90.00
_cell.angle_beta   90.00
_cell.angle_gamma   90.00
#
_symmetry.space_group_name_H-M   'P 1'
#
loop_
_entity.id
_entity.type
_entity.pdbx_description
1 polymer ?
#
loop_
_entity_poly.entity_id
_entity_poly.type
_entity_poly.pdbx_seq_one_letter_code
_entity_poly.pdbx_strand_id
1 'polypeptide(L)'
;MEKLVLKKNNDNLLKVNYANALKDEDFFELVNSLPIDSSIKMKYTSRLEEAALEFKNCKNCKTLLSCKNFMKGFCLTPKVLNDSLTFSYQKCALKAACDLKNEYLKNVYFYQIPTSIQEASFKNIYKDDASRLEIIKKIKSFYDDYKKGIETKGIYLNGNFGSGKSYLIGALFNELAKFNFQSAIIYFPEFLRSLKASFKNASESDEKFEIIKKMPLLLIDDIGAEKLTDWARDEILGSILQYRMDFKLPTFFTSNLTIQELENHLQITNSTADKIKARRIIERIKFLSLEVTLIGVNRRSE
;
A
#
# COMPACT_ATOMS: atom_id res chain seq x y z
N MET A 1 -52.28 0.43 -27.84
CA MET A 1 -51.68 -0.55 -28.80
C MET A 1 -50.19 -0.41 -28.95
N GLU A 2 -49.59 0.76 -29.00
CA GLU A 2 -48.13 0.94 -29.13
C GLU A 2 -47.31 0.28 -28.02
N LYS A 3 -47.71 0.39 -26.74
CA LYS A 3 -46.98 -0.26 -25.61
C LYS A 3 -46.96 -1.80 -25.70
N LEU A 4 -47.92 -2.43 -26.31
CA LEU A 4 -48.00 -3.88 -26.51
C LEU A 4 -47.11 -4.36 -27.66
N VAL A 5 -46.98 -3.54 -28.71
CA VAL A 5 -46.12 -3.81 -29.87
C VAL A 5 -44.63 -3.66 -29.50
N LEU A 6 -44.29 -2.62 -28.73
CA LEU A 6 -42.94 -2.42 -28.22
C LEU A 6 -42.48 -3.55 -27.25
N LYS A 7 -43.39 -4.08 -26.42
CA LYS A 7 -43.12 -5.19 -25.51
C LYS A 7 -42.88 -6.51 -26.28
N LYS A 8 -43.67 -6.80 -27.31
CA LYS A 8 -43.46 -7.99 -28.17
C LYS A 8 -42.15 -7.94 -28.96
N ASN A 9 -41.75 -6.76 -29.48
CA ASN A 9 -40.50 -6.60 -30.18
C ASN A 9 -39.29 -6.79 -29.24
N ASN A 10 -39.34 -6.31 -28.00
CA ASN A 10 -38.28 -6.51 -27.02
C ASN A 10 -38.12 -8.00 -26.62
N ASP A 11 -39.21 -8.73 -26.41
CA ASP A 11 -39.18 -10.15 -26.05
C ASP A 11 -38.58 -11.02 -27.19
N ASN A 12 -38.89 -10.68 -28.45
CA ASN A 12 -38.25 -11.37 -29.58
C ASN A 12 -36.77 -11.07 -29.69
N LEU A 13 -36.32 -9.85 -29.45
CA LEU A 13 -34.92 -9.47 -29.46
C LEU A 13 -34.12 -10.20 -28.36
N LEU A 14 -34.67 -10.32 -27.15
CA LEU A 14 -34.07 -11.06 -26.06
C LEU A 14 -33.87 -12.55 -26.38
N LYS A 15 -34.90 -13.17 -27.01
CA LYS A 15 -34.81 -14.57 -27.45
C LYS A 15 -33.72 -14.79 -28.50
N VAL A 16 -33.65 -13.90 -29.50
CA VAL A 16 -32.62 -13.99 -30.56
C VAL A 16 -31.22 -13.83 -29.99
N ASN A 17 -31.00 -12.82 -29.13
CA ASN A 17 -29.71 -12.59 -28.49
C ASN A 17 -29.26 -13.78 -27.64
N TYR A 18 -30.16 -14.32 -26.81
CA TYR A 18 -29.89 -15.49 -26.00
C TYR A 18 -29.60 -16.75 -26.83
N ALA A 19 -30.35 -17.00 -27.89
CA ALA A 19 -30.11 -18.11 -28.79
C ALA A 19 -28.78 -17.99 -29.53
N ASN A 20 -28.30 -16.76 -29.84
CA ASN A 20 -27.01 -16.53 -30.42
C ASN A 20 -25.89 -16.76 -29.36
N ALA A 21 -26.06 -16.30 -28.14
CA ALA A 21 -25.11 -16.51 -27.05
C ALA A 21 -24.92 -18.00 -26.72
N LEU A 22 -25.98 -18.82 -26.82
CA LEU A 22 -25.91 -20.28 -26.60
C LEU A 22 -25.01 -21.03 -27.60
N LYS A 23 -24.55 -20.40 -28.68
CA LYS A 23 -23.58 -20.99 -29.63
C LYS A 23 -22.16 -20.98 -29.08
N ASP A 24 -21.85 -20.15 -28.07
CA ASP A 24 -20.57 -20.16 -27.35
C ASP A 24 -20.60 -21.26 -26.28
N GLU A 25 -19.62 -22.14 -26.31
CA GLU A 25 -19.53 -23.30 -25.39
C GLU A 25 -19.41 -22.86 -23.93
N ASP A 26 -18.58 -21.84 -23.64
CA ASP A 26 -18.37 -21.38 -22.27
C ASP A 26 -19.64 -20.71 -21.71
N PHE A 27 -20.39 -20.00 -22.56
CA PHE A 27 -21.69 -19.45 -22.19
C PHE A 27 -22.71 -20.55 -21.94
N PHE A 28 -22.75 -21.57 -22.81
CA PHE A 28 -23.67 -22.70 -22.69
C PHE A 28 -23.43 -23.48 -21.39
N GLU A 29 -22.15 -23.80 -21.08
CA GLU A 29 -21.79 -24.44 -19.81
C GLU A 29 -22.26 -23.62 -18.60
N LEU A 30 -21.98 -22.31 -18.60
CA LEU A 30 -22.33 -21.41 -17.51
C LEU A 30 -23.85 -21.39 -17.26
N VAL A 31 -24.64 -21.16 -18.29
CA VAL A 31 -26.09 -21.02 -18.12
C VAL A 31 -26.78 -22.33 -17.74
N ASN A 32 -26.26 -23.47 -18.18
CA ASN A 32 -26.77 -24.78 -17.79
C ASN A 32 -26.47 -25.13 -16.33
N SER A 33 -25.40 -24.59 -15.76
CA SER A 33 -25.07 -24.76 -14.34
C SER A 33 -25.98 -24.00 -13.39
N LEU A 34 -26.76 -23.02 -13.91
CA LEU A 34 -27.60 -22.15 -13.09
C LEU A 34 -29.00 -22.75 -12.95
N PRO A 35 -29.48 -23.08 -11.72
CA PRO A 35 -30.78 -23.69 -11.46
C PRO A 35 -31.89 -22.64 -11.45
N ILE A 36 -32.14 -21.99 -12.62
CA ILE A 36 -33.16 -20.96 -12.81
C ILE A 36 -33.76 -21.05 -14.20
N ASP A 37 -34.99 -20.58 -14.34
CA ASP A 37 -35.74 -20.63 -15.60
C ASP A 37 -35.05 -19.82 -16.74
N SER A 38 -35.14 -20.36 -17.95
CA SER A 38 -34.55 -19.76 -19.15
C SER A 38 -35.12 -18.35 -19.47
N SER A 39 -36.35 -18.06 -19.11
CA SER A 39 -36.98 -16.74 -19.30
C SER A 39 -36.30 -15.66 -18.47
N ILE A 40 -35.78 -16.04 -17.30
CA ILE A 40 -35.00 -15.14 -16.45
C ILE A 40 -33.59 -14.97 -17.00
N LYS A 41 -32.93 -16.07 -17.42
CA LYS A 41 -31.60 -16.03 -18.05
C LYS A 41 -31.53 -15.11 -19.25
N MET A 42 -32.56 -15.14 -20.12
CA MET A 42 -32.66 -14.27 -21.30
C MET A 42 -32.58 -12.77 -20.96
N LYS A 43 -33.12 -12.35 -19.83
CA LYS A 43 -33.08 -10.94 -19.40
C LYS A 43 -31.66 -10.48 -19.03
N TYR A 44 -30.77 -11.39 -18.72
CA TYR A 44 -29.42 -11.12 -18.27
C TYR A 44 -28.34 -11.60 -19.26
N THR A 45 -28.71 -11.84 -20.53
CA THR A 45 -27.80 -12.40 -21.55
C THR A 45 -26.45 -11.70 -21.57
N SER A 46 -26.39 -10.38 -21.69
CA SER A 46 -25.11 -9.63 -21.78
C SER A 46 -24.24 -9.79 -20.51
N ARG A 47 -24.85 -9.81 -19.33
CA ARG A 47 -24.11 -10.02 -18.08
C ARG A 47 -23.63 -11.46 -17.93
N LEU A 48 -24.38 -12.41 -18.46
CA LEU A 48 -23.97 -13.82 -18.51
C LEU A 48 -22.84 -14.03 -19.53
N GLU A 49 -22.84 -13.32 -20.66
CA GLU A 49 -21.74 -13.31 -21.63
C GLU A 49 -20.45 -12.74 -21.00
N GLU A 50 -20.54 -11.62 -20.27
CA GLU A 50 -19.39 -11.08 -19.50
C GLU A 50 -18.86 -12.13 -18.52
N ALA A 51 -19.74 -12.77 -17.75
CA ALA A 51 -19.34 -13.79 -16.78
C ALA A 51 -18.70 -15.00 -17.48
N ALA A 52 -19.26 -15.51 -18.57
CA ALA A 52 -18.73 -16.63 -19.34
C ALA A 52 -17.32 -16.30 -19.89
N LEU A 53 -17.12 -15.09 -20.43
CA LEU A 53 -15.82 -14.63 -20.89
C LEU A 53 -14.78 -14.59 -19.75
N GLU A 54 -15.15 -14.10 -18.57
CA GLU A 54 -14.27 -14.07 -17.43
C GLU A 54 -13.93 -15.47 -16.89
N PHE A 55 -14.89 -16.40 -16.86
CA PHE A 55 -14.65 -17.82 -16.56
C PHE A 55 -13.68 -18.45 -17.55
N LYS A 56 -13.86 -18.21 -18.85
CA LYS A 56 -12.94 -18.66 -19.90
C LYS A 56 -11.51 -18.14 -19.68
N ASN A 57 -11.37 -16.86 -19.36
CA ASN A 57 -10.08 -16.27 -19.00
C ASN A 57 -9.45 -16.97 -17.80
N CYS A 58 -10.25 -17.31 -16.78
CA CYS A 58 -9.79 -17.99 -15.57
C CYS A 58 -9.32 -19.43 -15.82
N LYS A 59 -9.96 -20.18 -16.73
CA LYS A 59 -9.54 -21.56 -17.11
C LYS A 59 -8.05 -21.58 -17.55
N ASN A 60 -7.57 -20.54 -18.19
CA ASN A 60 -6.21 -20.41 -18.74
C ASN A 60 -5.27 -19.52 -17.93
N CYS A 61 -5.72 -18.96 -16.81
CA CYS A 61 -4.95 -18.01 -16.01
C CYS A 61 -3.94 -18.72 -15.09
N LYS A 62 -2.63 -18.51 -15.31
CA LYS A 62 -1.56 -19.10 -14.50
C LYS A 62 -1.03 -18.18 -13.40
N THR A 63 -1.14 -16.86 -13.58
CA THR A 63 -0.63 -15.85 -12.65
C THR A 63 -1.57 -14.65 -12.59
N LEU A 64 -1.58 -13.91 -11.48
CA LEU A 64 -2.36 -12.68 -11.35
C LEU A 64 -1.94 -11.59 -12.36
N LEU A 65 -0.66 -11.57 -12.75
CA LEU A 65 -0.14 -10.62 -13.74
C LEU A 65 -0.74 -10.88 -15.13
N SER A 66 -0.99 -12.15 -15.47
CA SER A 66 -1.57 -12.57 -16.76
C SER A 66 -3.11 -12.55 -16.76
N CYS A 67 -3.75 -12.11 -15.68
CA CYS A 67 -5.21 -12.04 -15.57
C CYS A 67 -5.80 -11.06 -16.59
N LYS A 68 -6.73 -11.55 -17.41
CA LYS A 68 -7.42 -10.79 -18.47
C LYS A 68 -8.79 -10.27 -18.08
N ASN A 69 -9.29 -10.61 -16.87
CA ASN A 69 -10.58 -10.16 -16.38
C ASN A 69 -10.56 -8.65 -16.10
N PHE A 70 -11.71 -8.03 -16.13
CA PHE A 70 -11.88 -6.60 -15.87
C PHE A 70 -11.29 -6.21 -14.51
N MET A 71 -11.57 -6.99 -13.48
CA MET A 71 -10.93 -6.84 -12.16
C MET A 71 -9.92 -7.98 -11.95
N LYS A 72 -8.62 -7.66 -11.97
CA LYS A 72 -7.55 -8.66 -11.81
C LYS A 72 -7.69 -9.46 -10.52
N GLY A 73 -7.72 -10.79 -10.65
CA GLY A 73 -7.87 -11.70 -9.51
C GLY A 73 -9.29 -11.90 -9.03
N PHE A 74 -10.28 -11.37 -9.75
CA PHE A 74 -11.70 -11.57 -9.50
C PHE A 74 -12.38 -12.11 -10.74
N CYS A 75 -13.54 -12.77 -10.54
CA CYS A 75 -14.38 -13.29 -11.59
C CYS A 75 -15.82 -12.89 -11.32
N LEU A 76 -16.49 -12.36 -12.34
CA LEU A 76 -17.91 -12.02 -12.27
C LEU A 76 -18.71 -13.32 -12.19
N THR A 77 -19.34 -13.57 -11.04
CA THR A 77 -20.03 -14.83 -10.75
C THR A 77 -21.53 -14.58 -10.62
N PRO A 78 -22.36 -15.21 -11.47
CA PRO A 78 -23.80 -15.20 -11.30
C PRO A 78 -24.21 -16.10 -10.14
N LYS A 79 -25.18 -15.65 -9.35
CA LYS A 79 -25.82 -16.42 -8.26
C LYS A 79 -27.33 -16.32 -8.37
N VAL A 80 -28.02 -17.43 -8.09
CA VAL A 80 -29.47 -17.46 -7.99
C VAL A 80 -29.86 -17.13 -6.55
N LEU A 81 -30.68 -16.11 -6.37
CA LEU A 81 -31.23 -15.68 -5.08
C LEU A 81 -32.72 -15.34 -5.27
N ASN A 82 -33.63 -16.00 -4.52
CA ASN A 82 -35.08 -15.73 -4.56
C ASN A 82 -35.63 -15.64 -6.00
N ASP A 83 -35.37 -16.68 -6.80
CA ASP A 83 -35.81 -16.78 -8.21
C ASP A 83 -35.34 -15.61 -9.11
N SER A 84 -34.24 -14.96 -8.74
CA SER A 84 -33.60 -13.92 -9.55
C SER A 84 -32.09 -14.17 -9.69
N LEU A 85 -31.48 -13.59 -10.75
CA LEU A 85 -30.04 -13.62 -10.96
C LEU A 85 -29.39 -12.37 -10.37
N THR A 86 -28.39 -12.58 -9.52
CA THR A 86 -27.50 -11.54 -9.01
C THR A 86 -26.09 -11.79 -9.50
N PHE A 87 -25.31 -10.73 -9.65
CA PHE A 87 -23.93 -10.82 -10.14
C PHE A 87 -23.00 -10.14 -9.14
N SER A 88 -21.94 -10.84 -8.76
CA SER A 88 -20.92 -10.31 -7.85
C SER A 88 -19.52 -10.75 -8.28
N TYR A 89 -18.54 -9.88 -8.07
CA TYR A 89 -17.14 -10.25 -8.25
C TYR A 89 -16.66 -11.10 -7.08
N GLN A 90 -16.19 -12.30 -7.38
CA GLN A 90 -15.62 -13.22 -6.40
C GLN A 90 -14.12 -13.36 -6.62
N LYS A 91 -13.36 -13.44 -5.52
CA LYS A 91 -11.91 -13.68 -5.59
C LYS A 91 -11.63 -15.05 -6.22
N CYS A 92 -10.73 -15.08 -7.21
CA CYS A 92 -10.26 -16.36 -7.74
C CYS A 92 -9.26 -17.03 -6.77
N ALA A 93 -9.00 -18.33 -6.96
CA ALA A 93 -8.09 -19.09 -6.12
C ALA A 93 -6.67 -18.49 -6.06
N LEU A 94 -6.15 -17.97 -7.18
CA LEU A 94 -4.83 -17.30 -7.22
C LEU A 94 -4.80 -16.02 -6.36
N LYS A 95 -5.88 -15.23 -6.39
CA LYS A 95 -5.99 -14.03 -5.56
C LYS A 95 -6.13 -14.39 -4.08
N ALA A 96 -6.95 -15.38 -3.76
CA ALA A 96 -7.11 -15.86 -2.39
C ALA A 96 -5.79 -16.39 -1.81
N ALA A 97 -5.04 -17.18 -2.58
CA ALA A 97 -3.72 -17.67 -2.18
C ALA A 97 -2.69 -16.54 -2.01
N CYS A 98 -2.73 -15.52 -2.88
CA CYS A 98 -1.87 -14.35 -2.78
C CYS A 98 -2.20 -13.52 -1.52
N ASP A 99 -3.49 -13.30 -1.25
CA ASP A 99 -3.94 -12.54 -0.07
C ASP A 99 -3.54 -13.26 1.24
N LEU A 100 -3.72 -14.59 1.29
CA LEU A 100 -3.26 -15.42 2.43
C LEU A 100 -1.74 -15.30 2.64
N LYS A 101 -0.97 -15.38 1.56
CA LYS A 101 0.49 -15.27 1.62
C LYS A 101 0.94 -13.89 2.11
N ASN A 102 0.16 -12.86 1.84
CA ASN A 102 0.46 -11.47 2.18
C ASN A 102 -0.33 -10.99 3.41
N GLU A 103 -0.97 -11.89 4.16
CA GLU A 103 -1.78 -11.53 5.34
C GLU A 103 -0.98 -10.77 6.40
N TYR A 104 0.31 -11.05 6.52
CA TYR A 104 1.22 -10.34 7.42
C TYR A 104 1.31 -8.83 7.14
N LEU A 105 1.00 -8.37 5.91
CA LEU A 105 1.02 -6.95 5.58
C LEU A 105 -0.05 -6.13 6.33
N LYS A 106 -1.03 -6.79 6.96
CA LYS A 106 -1.96 -6.13 7.91
C LYS A 106 -1.23 -5.51 9.11
N ASN A 107 -0.05 -6.00 9.43
CA ASN A 107 0.80 -5.48 10.49
C ASN A 107 1.61 -4.25 10.07
N VAL A 108 1.55 -3.83 8.79
CA VAL A 108 2.23 -2.63 8.29
C VAL A 108 1.20 -1.61 7.86
N TYR A 109 1.18 -0.47 8.52
CA TYR A 109 0.35 0.67 8.12
C TYR A 109 1.07 1.49 7.07
N PHE A 110 0.55 1.52 5.85
CA PHE A 110 1.12 2.30 4.74
C PHE A 110 0.31 3.58 4.52
N TYR A 111 0.98 4.74 4.59
CA TYR A 111 0.36 6.03 4.30
C TYR A 111 0.99 6.68 3.07
N GLN A 112 0.24 6.73 1.97
CA GLN A 112 0.69 7.30 0.68
C GLN A 112 2.01 6.72 0.15
N ILE A 113 2.19 5.41 0.31
CA ILE A 113 3.39 4.68 -0.08
C ILE A 113 3.13 3.91 -1.38
N PRO A 114 4.03 4.01 -2.39
CA PRO A 114 3.92 3.27 -3.65
C PRO A 114 3.89 1.75 -3.43
N THR A 115 3.15 1.04 -4.27
CA THR A 115 3.01 -0.43 -4.22
C THR A 115 4.35 -1.15 -4.25
N SER A 116 5.34 -0.63 -4.98
CA SER A 116 6.68 -1.20 -5.03
C SER A 116 7.38 -1.25 -3.66
N ILE A 117 7.10 -0.30 -2.77
CA ILE A 117 7.60 -0.30 -1.39
C ILE A 117 6.73 -1.18 -0.49
N GLN A 118 5.40 -1.17 -0.69
CA GLN A 118 4.49 -2.05 0.05
C GLN A 118 4.82 -3.53 -0.18
N GLU A 119 5.29 -3.89 -1.37
CA GLU A 119 5.67 -5.26 -1.75
C GLU A 119 7.18 -5.51 -1.63
N ALA A 120 7.92 -4.60 -1.00
CA ALA A 120 9.38 -4.72 -0.87
C ALA A 120 9.78 -6.01 -0.14
N SER A 121 10.81 -6.69 -0.64
CA SER A 121 11.31 -7.96 -0.11
C SER A 121 12.83 -8.02 -0.15
N PHE A 122 13.44 -8.64 0.85
CA PHE A 122 14.89 -8.88 0.88
C PHE A 122 15.38 -9.73 -0.30
N LYS A 123 14.52 -10.54 -0.91
CA LYS A 123 14.87 -11.36 -2.08
C LYS A 123 15.21 -10.53 -3.30
N ASN A 124 14.58 -9.36 -3.43
CA ASN A 124 14.70 -8.47 -4.59
C ASN A 124 15.67 -7.30 -4.35
N ILE A 125 16.41 -7.31 -3.23
CA ILE A 125 17.40 -6.28 -2.96
C ILE A 125 18.64 -6.54 -3.81
N TYR A 126 19.04 -5.54 -4.57
CA TYR A 126 20.33 -5.56 -5.29
C TYR A 126 21.50 -5.57 -4.29
N LYS A 127 22.56 -6.33 -4.62
CA LYS A 127 23.75 -6.53 -3.77
C LYS A 127 25.03 -6.15 -4.51
N ASP A 128 24.92 -5.13 -5.34
CA ASP A 128 25.89 -4.76 -6.37
C ASP A 128 26.92 -3.71 -5.96
N ASP A 129 26.75 -3.07 -4.80
CA ASP A 129 27.71 -2.08 -4.30
C ASP A 129 28.06 -2.25 -2.81
N ALA A 130 29.27 -1.81 -2.42
CA ALA A 130 29.79 -1.97 -1.07
C ALA A 130 28.99 -1.18 -0.02
N SER A 131 28.53 0.04 -0.36
CA SER A 131 27.76 0.88 0.56
C SER A 131 26.41 0.23 0.89
N ARG A 132 25.77 -0.37 -0.12
CA ARG A 132 24.52 -1.11 0.05
C ARG A 132 24.70 -2.36 0.89
N LEU A 133 25.80 -3.10 0.70
CA LEU A 133 26.11 -4.29 1.51
C LEU A 133 26.30 -3.94 2.99
N GLU A 134 26.93 -2.82 3.29
CA GLU A 134 27.06 -2.34 4.67
C GLU A 134 25.71 -2.02 5.30
N ILE A 135 24.82 -1.34 4.55
CA ILE A 135 23.47 -1.03 5.01
C ILE A 135 22.65 -2.30 5.23
N ILE A 136 22.73 -3.28 4.32
CA ILE A 136 22.06 -4.58 4.46
C ILE A 136 22.55 -5.29 5.74
N LYS A 137 23.85 -5.23 6.08
CA LYS A 137 24.36 -5.77 7.35
C LYS A 137 23.75 -5.08 8.57
N LYS A 138 23.68 -3.74 8.55
CA LYS A 138 23.05 -2.97 9.65
C LYS A 138 21.56 -3.27 9.80
N ILE A 139 20.83 -3.36 8.68
CA ILE A 139 19.40 -3.76 8.66
C ILE A 139 19.24 -5.17 9.23
N LYS A 140 20.12 -6.11 8.86
CA LYS A 140 20.09 -7.47 9.39
C LYS A 140 20.38 -7.51 10.89
N SER A 141 21.37 -6.77 11.36
CA SER A 141 21.65 -6.66 12.80
C SER A 141 20.42 -6.12 13.55
N PHE A 142 19.82 -5.02 13.07
CA PHE A 142 18.58 -4.51 13.65
C PHE A 142 17.49 -5.57 13.70
N TYR A 143 17.25 -6.29 12.57
CA TYR A 143 16.24 -7.34 12.49
C TYR A 143 16.45 -8.44 13.53
N ASP A 144 17.69 -8.94 13.65
CA ASP A 144 18.04 -10.01 14.57
C ASP A 144 17.90 -9.57 16.04
N ASP A 145 18.35 -8.37 16.38
CA ASP A 145 18.30 -7.81 17.73
C ASP A 145 16.87 -7.46 18.15
N TYR A 146 16.12 -6.82 17.27
CA TYR A 146 14.71 -6.45 17.54
C TYR A 146 13.83 -7.69 17.80
N LYS A 147 14.04 -8.76 17.04
CA LYS A 147 13.33 -10.04 17.28
C LYS A 147 13.66 -10.68 18.62
N LYS A 148 14.84 -10.43 19.17
CA LYS A 148 15.25 -10.91 20.50
C LYS A 148 14.75 -9.99 21.63
N GLY A 149 14.08 -8.90 21.32
CA GLY A 149 13.65 -7.89 22.30
C GLY A 149 14.80 -7.01 22.80
N ILE A 150 15.92 -6.96 22.10
CA ILE A 150 17.06 -6.09 22.45
C ILE A 150 16.70 -4.66 22.03
N GLU A 151 16.89 -3.70 22.94
CA GLU A 151 16.69 -2.28 22.64
C GLU A 151 17.65 -1.83 21.52
N THR A 152 17.11 -1.34 20.42
CA THR A 152 17.87 -0.96 19.23
C THR A 152 17.40 0.39 18.69
N LYS A 153 18.31 1.17 18.14
CA LYS A 153 17.98 2.40 17.42
C LYS A 153 17.56 2.08 15.99
N GLY A 154 16.68 2.90 15.43
CA GLY A 154 16.39 2.88 14.00
C GLY A 154 17.57 3.36 13.16
N ILE A 155 17.31 3.62 11.88
CA ILE A 155 18.34 4.08 10.91
C ILE A 155 17.84 5.38 10.25
N TYR A 156 18.69 6.41 10.26
CA TYR A 156 18.56 7.58 9.39
C TYR A 156 19.34 7.29 8.11
N LEU A 157 18.64 6.93 7.05
CA LEU A 157 19.22 6.52 5.77
C LEU A 157 19.19 7.69 4.79
N ASN A 158 20.31 8.37 4.60
CA ASN A 158 20.46 9.42 3.61
C ASN A 158 21.13 8.92 2.32
N GLY A 159 21.10 9.72 1.27
CA GLY A 159 21.81 9.44 0.01
C GLY A 159 21.05 9.86 -1.24
N ASN A 160 21.57 9.46 -2.40
CA ASN A 160 21.10 9.90 -3.71
C ASN A 160 19.64 9.56 -3.99
N PHE A 161 19.02 10.36 -4.86
CA PHE A 161 17.66 10.08 -5.37
C PHE A 161 17.62 8.71 -6.08
N GLY A 162 16.51 7.99 -5.89
CA GLY A 162 16.29 6.71 -6.56
C GLY A 162 17.20 5.55 -6.14
N SER A 163 18.05 5.72 -5.12
CA SER A 163 18.98 4.67 -4.64
C SER A 163 18.28 3.51 -3.92
N GLY A 164 16.95 3.58 -3.67
CA GLY A 164 16.19 2.52 -3.03
C GLY A 164 16.18 2.56 -1.50
N LYS A 165 16.41 3.72 -0.86
CA LYS A 165 16.37 3.91 0.59
C LYS A 165 15.09 3.40 1.24
N SER A 166 13.95 3.90 0.78
CA SER A 166 12.62 3.53 1.28
C SER A 166 12.31 2.05 1.05
N TYR A 167 12.78 1.49 -0.08
CA TYR A 167 12.63 0.07 -0.39
C TYR A 167 13.36 -0.83 0.62
N LEU A 168 14.58 -0.47 1.02
CA LEU A 168 15.37 -1.23 1.98
C LEU A 168 14.69 -1.32 3.35
N ILE A 169 14.16 -0.20 3.86
CA ILE A 169 13.46 -0.17 5.15
C ILE A 169 12.07 -0.81 5.03
N GLY A 170 11.36 -0.61 3.90
CA GLY A 170 10.11 -1.30 3.62
C GLY A 170 10.28 -2.82 3.64
N ALA A 171 11.35 -3.35 3.03
CA ALA A 171 11.67 -4.78 3.08
C ALA A 171 11.92 -5.29 4.50
N LEU A 172 12.59 -4.51 5.35
CA LEU A 172 12.77 -4.83 6.77
C LEU A 172 11.43 -4.93 7.51
N PHE A 173 10.55 -3.94 7.34
CA PHE A 173 9.27 -3.91 8.04
C PHE A 173 8.36 -5.04 7.56
N ASN A 174 8.36 -5.36 6.28
CA ASN A 174 7.61 -6.49 5.73
C ASN A 174 8.12 -7.84 6.27
N GLU A 175 9.42 -8.00 6.48
CA GLU A 175 9.96 -9.21 7.09
C GLU A 175 9.61 -9.32 8.59
N LEU A 176 9.66 -8.20 9.34
CA LEU A 176 9.26 -8.16 10.74
C LEU A 176 7.74 -8.39 10.91
N ALA A 177 6.93 -7.92 9.97
CA ALA A 177 5.48 -8.13 9.97
C ALA A 177 5.08 -9.61 9.94
N LYS A 178 5.89 -10.49 9.33
CA LYS A 178 5.68 -11.95 9.33
C LYS A 178 5.78 -12.57 10.74
N PHE A 179 6.36 -11.85 11.68
CA PHE A 179 6.46 -12.22 13.10
C PHE A 179 5.51 -11.39 13.98
N ASN A 180 4.47 -10.80 13.36
CA ASN A 180 3.44 -9.99 14.02
C ASN A 180 3.95 -8.69 14.65
N PHE A 181 5.11 -8.18 14.25
CA PHE A 181 5.55 -6.85 14.66
C PHE A 181 4.79 -5.78 13.87
N GLN A 182 4.20 -4.84 14.60
CA GLN A 182 3.47 -3.73 14.00
C GLN A 182 4.41 -2.59 13.60
N SER A 183 4.16 -2.00 12.46
CA SER A 183 4.95 -0.90 11.93
C SER A 183 4.11 0.08 11.11
N ALA A 184 4.60 1.31 10.93
CA ALA A 184 4.04 2.27 10.00
C ALA A 184 5.11 2.83 9.07
N ILE A 185 4.75 3.04 7.82
CA ILE A 185 5.55 3.76 6.82
C ILE A 185 4.71 4.93 6.33
N ILE A 186 5.19 6.15 6.54
CA ILE A 186 4.51 7.36 6.14
C ILE A 186 5.38 8.18 5.16
N TYR A 187 4.81 8.58 4.02
CA TYR A 187 5.41 9.60 3.18
C TYR A 187 5.16 10.98 3.83
N PHE A 188 6.20 11.54 4.43
CA PHE A 188 6.07 12.65 5.36
C PHE A 188 5.46 13.93 4.75
N PRO A 189 5.83 14.35 3.52
CA PRO A 189 5.22 15.53 2.90
C PRO A 189 3.70 15.41 2.75
N GLU A 190 3.19 14.26 2.31
CA GLU A 190 1.75 14.03 2.14
C GLU A 190 1.02 13.83 3.46
N PHE A 191 1.69 13.24 4.44
CA PHE A 191 1.15 13.13 5.79
C PHE A 191 0.86 14.50 6.39
N LEU A 192 1.80 15.44 6.31
CA LEU A 192 1.61 16.82 6.74
C LEU A 192 0.49 17.52 5.96
N ARG A 193 0.42 17.31 4.64
CA ARG A 193 -0.63 17.88 3.81
C ARG A 193 -2.02 17.39 4.23
N SER A 194 -2.15 16.11 4.52
CA SER A 194 -3.42 15.52 4.96
C SER A 194 -3.86 16.02 6.32
N LEU A 195 -2.94 16.13 7.28
CA LEU A 195 -3.24 16.71 8.59
C LEU A 195 -3.77 18.15 8.47
N LYS A 196 -3.14 18.97 7.62
CA LYS A 196 -3.64 20.33 7.33
C LYS A 196 -5.04 20.34 6.72
N ALA A 197 -5.31 19.43 5.77
CA ALA A 197 -6.61 19.36 5.12
C ALA A 197 -7.72 18.92 6.09
N SER A 198 -7.38 18.10 7.09
CA SER A 198 -8.31 17.53 8.06
C SER A 198 -8.62 18.46 9.26
N PHE A 199 -8.09 19.70 9.32
CA PHE A 199 -8.44 20.66 10.40
C PHE A 199 -9.94 20.92 10.54
N LYS A 200 -10.73 20.65 9.49
CA LYS A 200 -12.20 20.77 9.54
C LYS A 200 -12.87 19.55 10.22
N ASN A 201 -12.16 18.41 10.34
CA ASN A 201 -12.60 17.17 10.96
C ASN A 201 -11.55 16.71 11.98
N ALA A 202 -11.42 17.45 13.08
CA ALA A 202 -10.37 17.29 14.08
C ALA A 202 -10.24 15.85 14.61
N SER A 203 -11.37 15.15 14.87
CA SER A 203 -11.36 13.81 15.47
C SER A 203 -10.63 12.74 14.62
N GLU A 204 -10.78 12.77 13.30
CA GLU A 204 -10.16 11.77 12.40
C GLU A 204 -8.65 12.03 12.22
N SER A 205 -8.23 13.30 12.21
CA SER A 205 -6.82 13.67 12.10
C SER A 205 -6.05 13.35 13.38
N ASP A 206 -6.65 13.57 14.53
CA ASP A 206 -6.05 13.29 15.84
C ASP A 206 -5.85 11.77 16.02
N GLU A 207 -6.82 10.96 15.62
CA GLU A 207 -6.70 9.50 15.68
C GLU A 207 -5.54 8.97 14.82
N LYS A 208 -5.44 9.42 13.55
CA LYS A 208 -4.34 9.04 12.65
C LYS A 208 -2.97 9.46 13.20
N PHE A 209 -2.89 10.68 13.73
CA PHE A 209 -1.67 11.19 14.36
C PHE A 209 -1.24 10.34 15.56
N GLU A 210 -2.16 10.02 16.45
CA GLU A 210 -1.89 9.20 17.64
C GLU A 210 -1.49 7.76 17.28
N ILE A 211 -2.11 7.14 16.27
CA ILE A 211 -1.72 5.82 15.78
C ILE A 211 -0.26 5.85 15.32
N ILE A 212 0.12 6.82 14.47
CA ILE A 212 1.47 6.92 13.93
C ILE A 212 2.49 7.20 15.03
N LYS A 213 2.20 8.13 15.94
CA LYS A 213 3.06 8.50 17.05
C LYS A 213 3.40 7.29 17.94
N LYS A 214 2.43 6.41 18.19
CA LYS A 214 2.53 5.26 19.10
C LYS A 214 2.95 3.94 18.42
N MET A 215 3.05 3.92 17.09
CA MET A 215 3.39 2.70 16.36
C MET A 215 4.76 2.14 16.82
N PRO A 216 4.90 0.83 17.12
CA PRO A 216 6.15 0.27 17.61
C PRO A 216 7.35 0.58 16.71
N LEU A 217 7.22 0.38 15.40
CA LEU A 217 8.23 0.73 14.39
C LEU A 217 7.65 1.79 13.46
N LEU A 218 8.38 2.87 13.22
CA LEU A 218 7.96 3.96 12.32
C LEU A 218 9.05 4.29 11.31
N LEU A 219 8.68 4.36 10.03
CA LEU A 219 9.47 5.00 9.00
C LEU A 219 8.83 6.34 8.63
N ILE A 220 9.58 7.41 8.82
CA ILE A 220 9.30 8.75 8.28
C ILE A 220 10.06 8.85 6.97
N ASP A 221 9.35 8.66 5.85
CA ASP A 221 9.92 8.59 4.51
C ASP A 221 10.04 9.99 3.88
N ASP A 222 11.21 10.26 3.29
CA ASP A 222 11.56 11.49 2.54
C ASP A 222 11.47 12.78 3.40
N ILE A 223 11.98 12.71 4.65
CA ILE A 223 12.09 13.89 5.53
C ILE A 223 13.05 14.93 4.91
N GLY A 224 12.65 16.18 4.93
CA GLY A 224 13.38 17.29 4.29
C GLY A 224 12.89 17.59 2.87
N ALA A 225 11.90 16.86 2.34
CA ALA A 225 11.25 17.18 1.07
C ALA A 225 9.94 17.98 1.25
N GLU A 226 9.47 18.11 2.48
CA GLU A 226 8.26 18.85 2.82
C GLU A 226 8.44 20.37 2.77
N LYS A 227 7.33 21.10 2.55
CA LYS A 227 7.32 22.54 2.80
C LYS A 227 7.34 22.79 4.30
N LEU A 228 8.49 23.19 4.82
CA LEU A 228 8.69 23.45 6.24
C LEU A 228 7.84 24.62 6.75
N THR A 229 7.22 24.43 7.92
CA THR A 229 6.51 25.46 8.70
C THR A 229 6.77 25.21 10.18
N ASP A 230 6.63 26.26 11.05
CA ASP A 230 6.74 26.08 12.51
C ASP A 230 5.83 24.98 13.02
N TRP A 231 4.58 24.94 12.55
CA TRP A 231 3.62 23.90 12.91
C TRP A 231 4.11 22.49 12.55
N ALA A 232 4.59 22.29 11.33
CA ALA A 232 5.08 20.98 10.87
C ALA A 232 6.30 20.53 11.68
N ARG A 233 7.24 21.45 11.95
CA ARG A 233 8.46 21.14 12.71
C ARG A 233 8.19 20.95 14.20
N ASP A 234 7.54 21.93 14.85
CA ASP A 234 7.46 21.99 16.30
C ASP A 234 6.30 21.14 16.86
N GLU A 235 5.11 21.24 16.24
CA GLU A 235 3.90 20.58 16.74
C GLU A 235 3.78 19.14 16.22
N ILE A 236 4.06 18.88 14.97
CA ILE A 236 3.91 17.53 14.42
C ILE A 236 5.18 16.72 14.60
N LEU A 237 6.26 17.08 13.91
CA LEU A 237 7.50 16.30 13.96
C LEU A 237 8.08 16.28 15.39
N GLY A 238 8.13 17.43 16.05
CA GLY A 238 8.61 17.56 17.41
C GLY A 238 7.85 16.70 18.40
N SER A 239 6.53 16.66 18.32
CA SER A 239 5.68 15.84 19.20
C SER A 239 5.87 14.33 18.95
N ILE A 240 5.91 13.90 17.68
CA ILE A 240 6.18 12.51 17.33
C ILE A 240 7.53 12.06 17.90
N LEU A 241 8.59 12.83 17.63
CA LEU A 241 9.94 12.45 18.04
C LEU A 241 10.11 12.47 19.56
N GLN A 242 9.48 13.44 20.26
CA GLN A 242 9.52 13.47 21.73
C GLN A 242 8.89 12.22 22.32
N TYR A 243 7.67 11.88 21.92
CA TYR A 243 6.99 10.68 22.41
C TYR A 243 7.83 9.42 22.14
N ARG A 244 8.34 9.28 20.93
CA ARG A 244 9.13 8.10 20.52
C ARG A 244 10.45 8.01 21.28
N MET A 245 11.07 9.14 21.62
CA MET A 245 12.25 9.19 22.48
C MET A 245 11.95 8.76 23.91
N ASP A 246 10.85 9.25 24.49
CA ASP A 246 10.45 8.93 25.86
C ASP A 246 10.10 7.44 26.04
N PHE A 247 9.52 6.83 25.01
CA PHE A 247 9.17 5.40 24.97
C PHE A 247 10.21 4.52 24.27
N LYS A 248 11.36 5.07 23.87
CA LYS A 248 12.48 4.38 23.17
C LYS A 248 12.02 3.58 21.95
N LEU A 249 11.08 4.11 21.18
CA LEU A 249 10.51 3.44 20.01
C LEU A 249 11.43 3.62 18.79
N PRO A 250 11.96 2.53 18.19
CA PRO A 250 12.84 2.62 17.02
C PRO A 250 12.18 3.39 15.88
N THR A 251 12.88 4.43 15.40
CA THR A 251 12.37 5.31 14.36
C THR A 251 13.38 5.36 13.21
N PHE A 252 12.86 5.10 12.02
CA PHE A 252 13.61 5.12 10.77
C PHE A 252 13.29 6.36 9.99
N PHE A 253 14.28 6.84 9.25
CA PHE A 253 14.14 8.00 8.38
C PHE A 253 14.78 7.71 7.05
N THR A 254 14.19 8.19 5.96
CA THR A 254 14.90 8.34 4.70
C THR A 254 14.95 9.81 4.32
N SER A 255 16.06 10.23 3.74
CA SER A 255 16.26 11.60 3.29
C SER A 255 17.26 11.65 2.13
N ASN A 256 17.20 12.73 1.36
CA ASN A 256 18.29 13.08 0.44
C ASN A 256 19.31 14.04 1.10
N LEU A 257 19.04 14.45 2.33
CA LEU A 257 19.87 15.33 3.14
C LEU A 257 20.62 14.51 4.20
N THR A 258 21.88 14.85 4.44
CA THR A 258 22.59 14.44 5.65
C THR A 258 21.93 15.04 6.89
N ILE A 259 22.21 14.54 8.08
CA ILE A 259 21.68 15.12 9.32
C ILE A 259 22.07 16.62 9.45
N GLN A 260 23.27 16.99 9.02
CA GLN A 260 23.70 18.38 9.04
C GLN A 260 22.92 19.29 8.07
N GLU A 261 22.67 18.79 6.85
CA GLU A 261 21.85 19.50 5.86
C GLU A 261 20.40 19.57 6.31
N LEU A 262 19.87 18.52 6.96
CA LEU A 262 18.53 18.53 7.54
C LEU A 262 18.44 19.57 8.67
N GLU A 263 19.46 19.75 9.52
CA GLU A 263 19.49 20.79 10.54
C GLU A 263 19.32 22.18 9.91
N ASN A 264 20.07 22.44 8.81
CA ASN A 264 19.95 23.70 8.08
C ASN A 264 18.57 23.86 7.43
N HIS A 265 18.01 22.80 6.84
CA HIS A 265 16.65 22.81 6.27
C HIS A 265 15.59 23.11 7.32
N LEU A 266 15.74 22.59 8.54
CA LEU A 266 14.79 22.80 9.63
C LEU A 266 14.85 24.21 10.25
N GLN A 267 15.81 25.04 9.86
CA GLN A 267 15.86 26.45 10.24
C GLN A 267 14.96 27.29 9.31
N ILE A 268 13.87 27.81 9.82
CA ILE A 268 12.92 28.63 9.04
C ILE A 268 13.43 30.06 8.93
N THR A 269 14.10 30.54 9.99
CA THR A 269 14.71 31.85 10.07
C THR A 269 16.14 31.79 10.55
N ASN A 270 16.91 32.84 10.37
CA ASN A 270 18.30 32.95 10.87
C ASN A 270 18.41 33.28 12.37
N SER A 271 17.29 33.34 13.09
CA SER A 271 17.29 33.69 14.52
C SER A 271 17.94 32.60 15.37
N THR A 272 18.56 33.00 16.48
CA THR A 272 19.14 32.05 17.45
C THR A 272 18.08 31.10 18.01
N ALA A 273 16.87 31.60 18.27
CA ALA A 273 15.77 30.78 18.77
C ALA A 273 15.39 29.69 17.78
N ASP A 274 15.35 30.01 16.49
CA ASP A 274 14.97 29.06 15.45
C ASP A 274 16.05 27.97 15.24
N LYS A 275 17.33 28.36 15.28
CA LYS A 275 18.46 27.42 15.29
C LYS A 275 18.40 26.43 16.45
N ILE A 276 18.00 26.92 17.66
CA ILE A 276 17.83 26.04 18.82
C ILE A 276 16.68 25.05 18.61
N LYS A 277 15.57 25.48 18.00
CA LYS A 277 14.42 24.61 17.68
C LYS A 277 14.84 23.52 16.69
N ALA A 278 15.50 23.87 15.59
CA ALA A 278 16.03 22.91 14.63
C ALA A 278 16.95 21.89 15.29
N ARG A 279 17.91 22.34 16.09
CA ARG A 279 18.85 21.47 16.82
C ARG A 279 18.13 20.50 17.76
N ARG A 280 17.05 20.90 18.44
CA ARG A 280 16.27 19.99 19.27
C ARG A 280 15.68 18.83 18.48
N ILE A 281 15.19 19.07 17.28
CA ILE A 281 14.69 18.02 16.39
C ILE A 281 15.83 17.06 16.00
N ILE A 282 16.97 17.60 15.61
CA ILE A 282 18.14 16.83 15.22
C ILE A 282 18.65 15.94 16.35
N GLU A 283 18.74 16.46 17.58
CA GLU A 283 19.16 15.66 18.73
C GLU A 283 18.22 14.48 19.02
N ARG A 284 16.91 14.68 18.82
CA ARG A 284 15.93 13.58 18.92
C ARG A 284 16.12 12.54 17.83
N ILE A 285 16.37 12.97 16.59
CA ILE A 285 16.65 12.07 15.46
C ILE A 285 17.90 11.23 15.75
N LYS A 286 19.00 11.84 16.23
CA LYS A 286 20.25 11.16 16.61
C LYS A 286 20.06 10.20 17.78
N PHE A 287 19.17 10.53 18.72
CA PHE A 287 18.84 9.63 19.81
C PHE A 287 18.12 8.38 19.30
N LEU A 288 17.16 8.55 18.38
CA LEU A 288 16.29 7.51 17.87
C LEU A 288 16.91 6.64 16.76
N SER A 289 17.93 7.14 16.06
CA SER A 289 18.46 6.51 14.85
C SER A 289 19.97 6.68 14.70
N LEU A 290 20.58 5.76 13.93
CA LEU A 290 21.96 5.81 13.49
C LEU A 290 22.01 6.34 12.06
N GLU A 291 22.83 7.35 11.79
CA GLU A 291 23.02 7.88 10.43
C GLU A 291 23.84 6.91 9.58
N VAL A 292 23.34 6.65 8.39
CA VAL A 292 23.99 5.80 7.38
C VAL A 292 23.74 6.40 5.99
N THR A 293 24.77 6.44 5.16
CA THR A 293 24.70 7.02 3.82
C THR A 293 24.67 5.93 2.76
N LEU A 294 23.68 5.96 1.87
CA LEU A 294 23.58 5.11 0.69
C LEU A 294 24.01 5.88 -0.56
N ILE A 295 25.20 5.60 -1.04
CA ILE A 295 25.70 6.09 -2.32
C ILE A 295 25.43 4.99 -3.35
N GLY A 296 24.43 5.17 -4.21
CA GLY A 296 24.05 4.16 -5.19
C GLY A 296 23.49 4.80 -6.48
N VAL A 297 23.36 4.00 -7.53
CA VAL A 297 22.74 4.43 -8.79
C VAL A 297 21.25 4.69 -8.62
N ASN A 298 20.71 5.58 -9.49
CA ASN A 298 19.27 5.82 -9.55
C ASN A 298 18.59 4.64 -10.26
N ARG A 299 17.72 3.94 -9.54
CA ARG A 299 17.00 2.74 -10.02
C ARG A 299 15.54 3.01 -10.41
N ARG A 300 15.13 4.27 -10.49
CA ARG A 300 13.77 4.63 -10.94
C ARG A 300 13.61 4.55 -12.45
N SER A 301 14.70 4.48 -13.19
CA SER A 301 14.77 4.42 -14.65
C SER A 301 15.08 3.01 -15.18
N GLU A 302 15.18 2.03 -14.31
CA GLU A 302 15.26 0.60 -14.63
C GLU A 302 13.87 -0.05 -14.40
#